data_0ed449f3e6fef77f04718ea1380cdccc
#
_entry.id   0ed449f3e6fef77f04718ea1380cdccc
#
_cell.length_a   1.000
_cell.length_b   1.000
_cell.length_c   1.000
_cell.angle_alpha   90.00
_cell.angle_beta   90.00
_cell.angle_gamma   90.00
#
_symmetry.space_group_name_H-M   'P 1'
#
loop_
_entity.id
_entity.type
_entity.pdbx_description
1 polymer ?
#
loop_
_entity_poly.entity_id
_entity_poly.type
_entity_poly.pdbx_seq_one_letter_code
_entity_poly.pdbx_strand_id
1 'polypeptide(L)'
;GLGDVYKRQGMLDIDATIFCEKETHKRIIIGKNGSMLKKISTFARQDIERFFDCRVFLQTWVKVKEDWRNRAQILQNFGYDEKNFD
;
A
#
# COMPACT_ATOMS: atom_id res chain seq x y z
N GLY A 1 -1.52 0.73 -2.24
CA GLY A 1 -2.85 0.60 -1.69
C GLY A 1 -2.91 -0.35 -0.51
N LEU A 2 -4.00 -0.31 0.20
CA LEU A 2 -4.24 -1.24 1.29
C LEU A 2 -4.62 -2.60 0.74
N GLY A 3 -3.91 -3.65 1.16
CA GLY A 3 -4.23 -5.01 0.78
C GLY A 3 -5.27 -5.62 1.71
N ASP A 4 -4.87 -5.86 2.94
CA ASP A 4 -5.74 -6.48 3.93
C ASP A 4 -5.70 -5.71 5.24
N VAL A 5 -6.86 -5.58 5.88
CA VAL A 5 -6.99 -4.92 7.17
C VAL A 5 -7.79 -5.81 8.10
N TYR A 6 -7.19 -6.16 9.23
CA TYR A 6 -7.84 -6.97 10.25
C TYR A 6 -7.80 -6.26 11.59
N LYS A 7 -8.88 -6.38 12.32
CA LYS A 7 -8.92 -5.88 13.70
C LYS A 7 -8.93 -7.07 14.65
N ARG A 8 -7.93 -7.12 15.56
CA ARG A 8 -7.89 -8.14 16.59
C ARG A 8 -7.43 -7.54 17.91
N GLN A 9 -8.17 -7.76 18.96
CA GLN A 9 -7.81 -7.39 20.34
C GLN A 9 -7.25 -5.96 20.46
N GLY A 10 -7.94 -4.99 19.86
CA GLY A 10 -7.52 -3.60 19.93
C GLY A 10 -6.34 -3.23 19.05
N MET A 11 -5.98 -4.10 18.12
CA MET A 11 -4.91 -3.86 17.15
C MET A 11 -5.44 -4.01 15.74
N LEU A 12 -5.00 -3.15 14.84
CA LEU A 12 -5.26 -3.28 13.41
C LEU A 12 -4.04 -3.91 12.75
N ASP A 13 -4.25 -4.98 12.01
CA ASP A 13 -3.24 -5.56 11.13
C ASP A 13 -3.50 -5.07 9.72
N ILE A 14 -2.51 -4.39 9.13
CA ILE A 14 -2.65 -3.80 7.80
C ILE A 14 -1.51 -4.28 6.92
N ASP A 15 -1.87 -4.84 5.76
CA ASP A 15 -0.92 -5.12 4.69
C ASP A 15 -1.12 -4.10 3.59
N ALA A 16 -0.06 -3.39 3.25
CA ALA A 16 -0.08 -2.36 2.23
C ALA A 16 0.92 -2.69 1.14
N THR A 17 0.52 -2.56 -0.10
CA THR A 17 1.40 -2.73 -1.25
C THR A 17 1.56 -1.43 -2.00
N ILE A 18 2.81 -1.03 -2.19
CA ILE A 18 3.15 0.14 -3.00
C ILE A 18 3.52 -0.36 -4.38
N PHE A 19 2.77 0.08 -5.38
CA PHE A 19 3.06 -0.27 -6.77
C PHE A 19 3.85 0.83 -7.45
N CYS A 20 4.87 0.45 -8.19
CA CYS A 20 5.65 1.35 -9.02
C CYS A 20 5.86 0.72 -10.39
N GLU A 21 6.17 1.55 -11.39
CA GLU A 21 6.26 1.09 -12.76
C GLU A 21 7.62 0.53 -13.13
N LYS A 22 8.68 0.96 -12.42
CA LYS A 22 10.05 0.60 -12.80
C LYS A 22 10.83 0.09 -11.60
N GLU A 23 11.77 -0.81 -11.87
CA GLU A 23 12.67 -1.33 -10.86
C GLU A 23 13.50 -0.22 -10.19
N THR A 24 13.88 0.80 -10.96
CA THR A 24 14.61 1.95 -10.43
C THR A 24 13.78 2.69 -9.38
N HIS A 25 12.48 2.83 -9.61
CA HIS A 25 11.58 3.46 -8.65
C HIS A 25 11.48 2.62 -7.38
N LYS A 26 11.41 1.32 -7.52
CA LYS A 26 11.38 0.40 -6.38
C LYS A 26 12.59 0.58 -5.49
N ARG A 27 13.78 0.69 -6.08
CA ARG A 27 15.02 0.88 -5.32
C ARG A 27 15.01 2.19 -4.54
N ILE A 28 14.47 3.24 -5.15
CA ILE A 28 14.36 4.55 -4.48
C ILE A 28 13.41 4.47 -3.29
N ILE A 29 12.27 3.82 -3.47
CA ILE A 29 11.27 3.68 -2.42
C ILE A 29 11.80 2.86 -1.24
N ILE A 30 12.51 1.78 -1.54
CA ILE A 30 13.10 0.93 -0.49
C ILE A 30 14.24 1.65 0.19
N GLY A 31 15.11 2.29 -0.62
CA GLY A 31 16.27 2.99 -0.13
C GLY A 31 17.40 2.04 0.28
N LYS A 32 18.48 2.62 0.76
CA LYS A 32 19.63 1.84 1.19
C LYS A 32 19.27 1.01 2.42
N ASN A 33 19.43 -0.31 2.29
CA ASN A 33 19.13 -1.27 3.38
C ASN A 33 17.67 -1.16 3.88
N GLY A 34 16.75 -0.72 3.01
CA GLY A 34 15.37 -0.59 3.38
C GLY A 34 15.03 0.65 4.22
N SER A 35 15.97 1.57 4.36
CA SER A 35 15.83 2.71 5.27
C SER A 35 14.70 3.65 4.89
N MET A 36 14.50 3.90 3.59
CA MET A 36 13.43 4.78 3.14
C MET A 36 12.05 4.16 3.37
N LEU A 37 11.92 2.89 3.02
CA LEU A 37 10.68 2.16 3.24
C LEU A 37 10.31 2.09 4.72
N LYS A 38 11.31 1.90 5.57
CA LYS A 38 11.10 1.89 7.01
C LYS A 38 10.56 3.23 7.51
N LYS A 39 11.11 4.34 7.02
CA LYS A 39 10.61 5.67 7.36
C LYS A 39 9.18 5.87 6.90
N ILE A 40 8.90 5.52 5.65
CA ILE A 40 7.55 5.64 5.07
C ILE A 40 6.56 4.84 5.91
N SER A 41 6.90 3.60 6.22
CA SER A 41 6.03 2.71 6.99
C SER A 41 5.80 3.23 8.41
N THR A 42 6.84 3.76 9.05
CA THR A 42 6.73 4.32 10.39
C THR A 42 5.79 5.52 10.43
N PHE A 43 5.94 6.45 9.49
CA PHE A 43 5.07 7.63 9.42
C PHE A 43 3.63 7.23 9.12
N ALA A 44 3.44 6.32 8.17
CA ALA A 44 2.10 5.85 7.83
C ALA A 44 1.44 5.15 9.02
N ARG A 45 2.17 4.29 9.71
CA ARG A 45 1.66 3.60 10.90
C ARG A 45 1.23 4.58 11.98
N GLN A 46 2.05 5.58 12.25
CA GLN A 46 1.73 6.58 13.26
C GLN A 46 0.48 7.38 12.91
N ASP A 47 0.34 7.77 11.65
CA ASP A 47 -0.85 8.49 11.20
C ASP A 47 -2.10 7.65 11.31
N ILE A 48 -2.01 6.37 10.93
CA ILE A 48 -3.15 5.45 11.03
C ILE A 48 -3.52 5.22 12.49
N GLU A 49 -2.54 5.07 13.36
CA GLU A 49 -2.78 4.91 14.80
C GLU A 49 -3.52 6.10 15.39
N ARG A 50 -3.13 7.31 15.00
CA ARG A 50 -3.81 8.52 15.46
C ARG A 50 -5.23 8.60 14.94
N PHE A 51 -5.43 8.22 13.67
CA PHE A 51 -6.75 8.29 13.05
C PHE A 51 -7.74 7.33 13.70
N PHE A 52 -7.30 6.10 13.96
CA PHE A 52 -8.18 5.06 14.50
C PHE A 52 -8.12 4.94 16.02
N ASP A 53 -7.22 5.67 16.66
CA ASP A 53 -7.01 5.62 18.13
C ASP A 53 -6.80 4.17 18.61
N CYS A 54 -5.94 3.43 17.93
CA CYS A 54 -5.60 2.07 18.29
C CYS A 54 -4.19 1.73 17.79
N ARG A 55 -3.67 0.61 18.27
CA ARG A 55 -2.36 0.13 17.82
C ARG A 55 -2.48 -0.45 16.43
N VAL A 56 -1.44 -0.23 15.63
CA VAL A 56 -1.41 -0.69 14.24
C VAL A 56 -0.14 -1.49 13.99
N PHE A 57 -0.31 -2.67 13.44
CA PHE A 57 0.77 -3.46 12.87
C PHE A 57 0.70 -3.31 11.36
N LEU A 58 1.68 -2.63 10.79
CA LEU A 58 1.70 -2.32 9.36
C LEU A 58 2.83 -3.07 8.69
N GLN A 59 2.48 -3.89 7.71
CA GLN A 59 3.45 -4.51 6.80
C GLN A 59 3.35 -3.85 5.44
N THR A 60 4.49 -3.49 4.88
CA THR A 60 4.55 -2.82 3.59
C THR A 60 5.35 -3.65 2.59
N TRP A 61 4.89 -3.64 1.36
CA TRP A 61 5.49 -4.35 0.25
C TRP A 61 5.66 -3.38 -0.90
N VAL A 62 6.71 -3.54 -1.67
CA VAL A 62 6.91 -2.75 -2.88
C VAL A 62 6.97 -3.71 -4.05
N LYS A 63 6.11 -3.52 -5.03
CA LYS A 63 6.04 -4.36 -6.21
C LYS A 63 6.15 -3.53 -7.47
N VAL A 64 6.91 -4.04 -8.44
CA VAL A 64 6.99 -3.44 -9.75
C VAL A 64 5.88 -4.02 -10.61
N LYS A 65 5.10 -3.14 -11.23
CA LYS A 65 4.03 -3.54 -12.12
C LYS A 65 4.10 -2.67 -13.37
N GLU A 66 4.72 -3.21 -14.38
CA GLU A 66 4.83 -2.52 -15.67
C GLU A 66 3.44 -2.35 -16.26
N ASP A 67 3.22 -1.20 -16.88
CA ASP A 67 1.97 -0.90 -17.58
C ASP A 67 0.71 -1.03 -16.73
N TRP A 68 0.82 -0.80 -15.43
CA TRP A 68 -0.33 -0.94 -14.55
C TRP A 68 -1.47 0.01 -14.93
N ARG A 69 -1.17 1.15 -15.57
CA ARG A 69 -2.19 2.07 -16.07
C ARG A 69 -3.02 1.41 -17.17
N ASN A 70 -2.35 0.69 -18.07
CA ASN A 70 -3.05 -0.06 -19.11
C ASN A 70 -3.92 -1.16 -18.51
N ARG A 71 -3.45 -1.79 -17.46
CA ARG A 71 -4.25 -2.78 -16.74
C ARG A 71 -5.50 -2.16 -16.12
N ALA A 72 -5.36 -0.98 -15.52
CA ALA A 72 -6.51 -0.27 -14.97
C ALA A 72 -7.54 0.05 -16.04
N GLN A 73 -7.10 0.48 -17.22
CA GLN A 73 -8.01 0.72 -18.34
C GLN A 73 -8.69 -0.55 -18.81
N ILE A 74 -7.95 -1.66 -18.87
CA ILE A 74 -8.54 -2.96 -19.25
C ILE A 74 -9.62 -3.36 -18.26
N LEU A 75 -9.38 -3.19 -16.97
CA LEU A 75 -10.37 -3.49 -15.94
C LEU A 75 -11.62 -2.64 -16.08
N GLN A 76 -11.45 -1.36 -16.41
CA GLN A 76 -12.59 -0.47 -16.66
C GLN A 76 -13.39 -0.94 -17.87
N ASN A 77 -12.69 -1.34 -18.94
CA ASN A 77 -13.34 -1.82 -20.16
C ASN A 77 -14.14 -3.11 -19.92
N PHE A 78 -13.77 -3.88 -18.93
CA PHE A 78 -14.52 -5.07 -18.52
C PHE A 78 -15.57 -4.79 -17.46
N GLY A 79 -15.89 -3.53 -17.24
CA GLY A 79 -16.94 -3.17 -16.29
C GLY A 79 -16.49 -3.01 -14.86
N TYR A 80 -15.19 -3.06 -14.60
CA TYR A 80 -14.64 -2.71 -13.30
C TYR A 80 -14.60 -1.20 -13.19
N ASP A 81 -15.71 -0.63 -12.87
CA ASP A 81 -15.85 0.80 -12.73
C ASP A 81 -15.76 1.15 -11.25
N GLU A 82 -15.09 2.24 -10.94
CA GLU A 82 -15.00 2.74 -9.56
C GLU A 82 -16.36 2.97 -8.92
N LYS A 83 -17.34 3.28 -9.72
CA LYS A 83 -18.70 3.47 -9.24
C LYS A 83 -19.29 2.20 -8.63
N ASN A 84 -18.78 1.05 -9.00
CA ASN A 84 -19.27 -0.22 -8.48
C ASN A 84 -18.73 -0.54 -7.09
N PHE A 85 -17.79 0.26 -6.61
CA PHE A 85 -17.15 0.08 -5.31
C PHE A 85 -17.58 1.09 -4.26
N ASP A 86 -18.48 1.97 -4.62
CA ASP A 86 -18.99 2.99 -3.71
C ASP A 86 -20.09 2.48 -2.79
#